data_92c9348257c42023f3103eb068dda2bd
#
_entry.id   92c9348257c42023f3103eb068dda2bd
#
_cell.length_a   1.000
_cell.length_b   1.000
_cell.length_c   1.000
_cell.angle_alpha   90.00
_cell.angle_beta   90.00
_cell.angle_gamma   90.00
#
_symmetry.space_group_name_H-M   'P 1'
#
loop_
_entity.id
_entity.type
_entity.pdbx_description
1 polymer ?
#
loop_
_entity_poly.entity_id
_entity_poly.type
_entity_poly.pdbx_seq_one_letter_code
_entity_poly.pdbx_strand_id
1 'polypeptide(L)'
;MLIPDCKAKIVQEGGCCTMWESVVAMFPKAINGTILPKLGAKVKESTWQVWQSALRLKHEGREIFIFADRIYIPYVSKLEEGQALVDWARQVINKASPGLKVTTS
;
A
#
# COMPACT_ATOMS: atom_id res chain seq x y z
N MET A 1 6.29 6.91 -12.89
CA MET A 1 5.52 5.90 -12.13
C MET A 1 6.21 5.66 -10.80
N LEU A 2 5.54 5.98 -9.69
CA LEU A 2 6.14 5.84 -8.36
C LEU A 2 6.14 4.40 -7.87
N ILE A 3 4.98 3.72 -7.96
CA ILE A 3 4.85 2.34 -7.51
C ILE A 3 4.92 1.41 -8.71
N PRO A 4 5.94 0.54 -8.78
CA PRO A 4 6.09 -0.39 -9.89
C PRO A 4 5.06 -1.51 -9.84
N ASP A 5 4.99 -2.29 -10.90
CA ASP A 5 4.20 -3.52 -10.90
C ASP A 5 4.65 -4.41 -9.75
N CYS A 6 3.68 -4.94 -9.02
CA CYS A 6 3.95 -5.87 -7.95
C CYS A 6 2.80 -6.87 -7.85
N LYS A 7 3.14 -8.09 -7.47
CA LYS A 7 2.16 -9.18 -7.41
C LYS A 7 1.74 -9.44 -5.98
N ALA A 8 0.43 -9.56 -5.79
CA ALA A 8 -0.15 -9.90 -4.49
C ALA A 8 0.17 -11.34 -4.12
N LYS A 9 0.43 -11.56 -2.84
CA LYS A 9 0.57 -12.89 -2.25
C LYS A 9 -0.27 -12.96 -1.00
N ILE A 10 -0.85 -14.11 -0.74
CA ILE A 10 -1.56 -14.38 0.50
C ILE A 10 -0.55 -14.80 1.56
N VAL A 11 -0.64 -14.18 2.73
CA VAL A 11 0.19 -14.53 3.88
C VAL A 11 -0.69 -14.89 5.06
N GLN A 12 -0.24 -15.86 5.86
CA GLN A 12 -0.92 -16.24 7.09
C GLN A 12 -0.42 -15.38 8.23
N GLU A 13 -1.34 -14.85 9.02
CA GLU A 13 -1.00 -14.04 10.19
C GLU A 13 -1.76 -14.54 11.40
N GLY A 14 -1.35 -14.07 12.59
CA GLY A 14 -2.04 -14.36 13.83
C GLY A 14 -1.20 -15.10 14.83
N GLY A 15 -1.82 -15.37 15.97
CA GLY A 15 -1.21 -16.11 17.07
C GLY A 15 -1.76 -17.52 17.19
N CYS A 16 -1.55 -18.13 18.36
CA CYS A 16 -1.91 -19.52 18.60
C CYS A 16 -3.41 -19.81 18.56
N CYS A 17 -4.26 -18.80 18.77
CA CYS A 17 -5.71 -19.00 18.90
C CYS A 17 -6.53 -18.40 17.77
N THR A 18 -5.96 -17.45 17.02
CA THR A 18 -6.66 -16.75 15.96
C THR A 18 -5.73 -16.58 14.77
N MET A 19 -6.14 -17.09 13.62
CA MET A 19 -5.37 -16.93 12.39
C MET A 19 -6.24 -16.28 11.34
N TRP A 20 -5.62 -15.40 10.54
CA TRP A 20 -6.28 -14.76 9.41
C TRP A 20 -5.31 -14.65 8.26
N GLU A 21 -5.85 -14.37 7.08
CA GLU A 21 -5.04 -14.19 5.90
C GLU A 21 -5.01 -12.73 5.52
N SER A 22 -3.89 -12.31 4.96
CA SER A 22 -3.68 -10.95 4.48
C SER A 22 -2.95 -11.00 3.14
N VAL A 23 -2.90 -9.86 2.48
CA VAL A 23 -2.22 -9.73 1.19
C VAL A 23 -1.00 -8.85 1.35
N VAL A 24 0.11 -9.27 0.77
CA VAL A 24 1.35 -8.50 0.67
C VAL A 24 1.80 -8.48 -0.78
N ALA A 25 2.16 -7.29 -1.27
CA ALA A 25 2.77 -7.13 -2.59
C ALA A 25 4.09 -6.40 -2.42
N MET A 26 5.19 -7.13 -2.53
CA MET A 26 6.54 -6.57 -2.37
C MET A 26 6.97 -5.83 -3.62
N PHE A 27 7.59 -4.67 -3.44
CA PHE A 27 8.18 -3.95 -4.56
C PHE A 27 9.53 -4.57 -4.93
N PRO A 28 9.87 -4.61 -6.23
CA PRO A 28 11.20 -5.07 -6.63
C PRO A 28 12.32 -4.22 -6.05
N LYS A 29 12.03 -2.93 -5.85
CA LYS A 29 12.94 -1.98 -5.25
C LYS A 29 12.14 -1.01 -4.39
N ALA A 30 12.64 -0.72 -3.19
CA ALA A 30 11.96 0.21 -2.30
C ALA A 30 11.85 1.61 -2.93
N ILE A 31 10.72 2.27 -2.70
CA ILE A 31 10.52 3.65 -3.13
C ILE A 31 11.06 4.60 -2.04
N ASN A 32 11.19 5.88 -2.40
CA ASN A 32 11.59 6.87 -1.42
C ASN A 32 10.43 7.13 -0.45
N GLY A 33 10.57 6.64 0.79
CA GLY A 33 9.52 6.74 1.80
C GLY A 33 9.14 8.17 2.19
N THR A 34 10.00 9.14 1.92
CA THR A 34 9.70 10.55 2.26
C THR A 34 8.57 11.13 1.42
N ILE A 35 8.25 10.51 0.29
CA ILE A 35 7.13 10.95 -0.56
C ILE A 35 5.78 10.57 0.03
N LEU A 36 5.72 9.53 0.87
CA LEU A 36 4.45 9.00 1.38
C LEU A 36 3.66 10.01 2.21
N PRO A 37 4.26 10.78 3.14
CA PRO A 37 3.51 11.82 3.84
C PRO A 37 2.96 12.90 2.89
N LYS A 38 3.70 13.22 1.84
CA LYS A 38 3.25 14.19 0.84
C LYS A 38 2.04 13.69 0.07
N LEU A 39 2.03 12.40 -0.26
CA LEU A 39 0.88 11.77 -0.89
C LEU A 39 -0.34 11.78 0.03
N GLY A 40 -0.14 11.60 1.32
CA GLY A 40 -1.22 11.66 2.31
C GLY A 40 -1.96 12.99 2.31
N ALA A 41 -1.26 14.08 2.03
CA ALA A 41 -1.87 15.40 1.92
C ALA A 41 -2.57 15.62 0.58
N LYS A 42 -2.21 14.86 -0.45
CA LYS A 42 -2.68 15.06 -1.82
C LYS A 42 -3.78 14.09 -2.23
N VAL A 43 -3.75 12.86 -1.73
CA VAL A 43 -4.72 11.82 -2.08
C VAL A 43 -5.85 11.83 -1.07
N LYS A 44 -7.06 12.11 -1.55
CA LYS A 44 -8.24 12.31 -0.71
C LYS A 44 -8.58 11.09 0.15
N GLU A 45 -8.41 9.89 -0.40
CA GLU A 45 -8.74 8.64 0.27
C GLU A 45 -7.64 8.15 1.22
N SER A 46 -6.56 8.93 1.40
CA SER A 46 -5.41 8.47 2.15
C SER A 46 -5.17 9.27 3.43
N THR A 47 -4.53 8.61 4.38
CA THR A 47 -4.11 9.23 5.64
C THR A 47 -2.70 8.73 5.97
N TRP A 48 -1.79 9.66 6.25
CA TRP A 48 -0.45 9.30 6.67
C TRP A 48 -0.46 8.80 8.11
N GLN A 49 0.08 7.61 8.33
CA GLN A 49 0.16 7.00 9.65
C GLN A 49 1.59 7.12 10.19
N VAL A 50 1.81 8.10 11.04
CA VAL A 50 3.15 8.44 11.55
C VAL A 50 3.81 7.26 12.26
N TRP A 51 3.07 6.61 13.15
CA TRP A 51 3.62 5.53 13.97
C TRP A 51 3.98 4.28 13.16
N GLN A 52 3.31 4.07 12.04
CA GLN A 52 3.51 2.90 11.21
C GLN A 52 4.43 3.18 10.02
N SER A 53 4.75 4.46 9.78
CA SER A 53 5.48 4.91 8.60
C SER A 53 4.83 4.38 7.32
N ALA A 54 3.51 4.45 7.26
CA ALA A 54 2.72 3.92 6.17
C ALA A 54 1.62 4.89 5.75
N LEU A 55 1.28 4.87 4.47
CA LEU A 55 0.14 5.58 3.94
C LEU A 55 -1.05 4.65 3.93
N ARG A 56 -2.12 4.99 4.64
CA ARG A 56 -3.34 4.19 4.70
C ARG A 56 -4.36 4.71 3.69
N LEU A 57 -4.87 3.83 2.83
CA LEU A 57 -5.98 4.12 1.95
C LEU A 57 -7.17 3.26 2.37
N LYS A 58 -8.38 3.80 2.14
CA LYS A 58 -9.62 3.05 2.34
C LYS A 58 -10.33 2.90 1.01
N HIS A 59 -10.76 1.69 0.70
CA HIS A 59 -11.48 1.40 -0.53
C HIS A 59 -12.39 0.19 -0.32
N GLU A 60 -13.69 0.39 -0.57
CA GLU A 60 -14.70 -0.65 -0.47
C GLU A 60 -14.68 -1.41 0.87
N GLY A 61 -14.52 -0.68 1.96
CA GLY A 61 -14.47 -1.26 3.30
C GLY A 61 -13.15 -1.90 3.67
N ARG A 62 -12.15 -1.86 2.80
CA ARG A 62 -10.82 -2.42 3.04
C ARG A 62 -9.84 -1.33 3.35
N GLU A 63 -8.89 -1.63 4.24
CA GLU A 63 -7.76 -0.75 4.50
C GLU A 63 -6.54 -1.26 3.76
N ILE A 64 -5.84 -0.35 3.08
CA ILE A 64 -4.66 -0.66 2.30
C ILE A 64 -3.52 0.17 2.86
N PHE A 65 -2.42 -0.47 3.24
CA PHE A 65 -1.25 0.20 3.79
C PHE A 65 -0.10 0.17 2.77
N ILE A 66 0.45 1.34 2.47
CA ILE A 66 1.58 1.45 1.56
C ILE A 66 2.81 1.85 2.36
N PHE A 67 3.79 0.95 2.36
CA PHE A 67 5.11 1.17 2.95
C PHE A 67 6.11 1.48 1.84
N ALA A 68 7.32 1.80 2.23
CA ALA A 68 8.37 2.09 1.24
C ALA A 68 8.75 0.86 0.41
N ASP A 69 8.53 -0.34 0.93
CA ASP A 69 8.96 -1.59 0.30
C ASP A 69 7.83 -2.51 -0.13
N ARG A 70 6.57 -2.22 0.26
CA ARG A 70 5.45 -3.10 -0.02
C ARG A 70 4.09 -2.44 0.13
N ILE A 71 3.07 -3.10 -0.41
CA ILE A 71 1.66 -2.82 -0.12
C ILE A 71 1.15 -3.97 0.75
N TYR A 72 0.44 -3.62 1.83
CA TYR A 72 -0.10 -4.59 2.77
C TYR A 72 -1.60 -4.36 2.94
N ILE A 73 -2.40 -5.44 2.82
CA ILE A 73 -3.86 -5.36 2.95
C ILE A 73 -4.30 -6.45 3.93
N PRO A 74 -4.71 -6.09 5.16
CA PRO A 74 -5.12 -7.08 6.16
C PRO A 74 -6.50 -7.66 5.86
N TYR A 75 -6.72 -8.87 6.32
CA TYR A 75 -8.01 -9.56 6.29
C TYR A 75 -8.56 -9.80 4.87
N VAL A 76 -7.69 -10.05 3.93
CA VAL A 76 -8.06 -10.45 2.58
C VAL A 76 -7.53 -11.85 2.33
N SER A 77 -8.42 -12.78 2.01
CA SER A 77 -8.06 -14.18 1.81
C SER A 77 -8.12 -14.63 0.36
N LYS A 78 -8.63 -13.78 -0.53
CA LYS A 78 -8.75 -14.11 -1.95
C LYS A 78 -7.68 -13.37 -2.74
N LEU A 79 -6.85 -14.13 -3.45
CA LEU A 79 -5.74 -13.55 -4.20
C LEU A 79 -6.23 -12.57 -5.27
N GLU A 80 -7.33 -12.91 -5.96
CA GLU A 80 -7.89 -12.03 -7.00
C GLU A 80 -8.34 -10.70 -6.44
N GLU A 81 -9.03 -10.72 -5.30
CA GLU A 81 -9.43 -9.49 -4.62
C GLU A 81 -8.21 -8.69 -4.20
N GLY A 82 -7.21 -9.36 -3.64
CA GLY A 82 -5.97 -8.71 -3.22
C GLY A 82 -5.24 -8.05 -4.36
N GLN A 83 -5.12 -8.73 -5.49
CA GLN A 83 -4.44 -8.17 -6.66
C GLN A 83 -5.21 -6.96 -7.21
N ALA A 84 -6.53 -7.03 -7.25
CA ALA A 84 -7.35 -5.91 -7.70
C ALA A 84 -7.18 -4.68 -6.79
N LEU A 85 -7.11 -4.89 -5.48
CA LEU A 85 -6.88 -3.80 -4.52
C LEU A 85 -5.47 -3.21 -4.65
N VAL A 86 -4.46 -4.05 -4.87
CA VAL A 86 -3.09 -3.61 -5.13
C VAL A 86 -3.05 -2.75 -6.39
N ASP A 87 -3.68 -3.20 -7.46
CA ASP A 87 -3.71 -2.46 -8.72
C ASP A 87 -4.45 -1.13 -8.58
N TRP A 88 -5.56 -1.12 -7.85
CA TRP A 88 -6.29 0.11 -7.56
C TRP A 88 -5.41 1.11 -6.80
N ALA A 89 -4.73 0.65 -5.75
CA ALA A 89 -3.86 1.51 -4.95
C ALA A 89 -2.72 2.09 -5.79
N ARG A 90 -2.12 1.25 -6.64
CA ARG A 90 -1.07 1.71 -7.56
C ARG A 90 -1.58 2.78 -8.50
N GLN A 91 -2.75 2.60 -9.08
CA GLN A 91 -3.35 3.58 -9.98
C GLN A 91 -3.56 4.92 -9.28
N VAL A 92 -4.16 4.90 -8.08
CA VAL A 92 -4.44 6.11 -7.32
C VAL A 92 -3.15 6.85 -6.98
N ILE A 93 -2.16 6.15 -6.49
CA ILE A 93 -0.89 6.75 -6.07
C ILE A 93 -0.09 7.24 -7.29
N ASN A 94 -0.01 6.43 -8.33
CA ASN A 94 0.74 6.80 -9.54
C ASN A 94 0.11 8.00 -10.24
N LYS A 95 -1.20 8.13 -10.20
CA LYS A 95 -1.91 9.28 -10.76
C LYS A 95 -1.63 10.56 -9.96
N ALA A 96 -1.47 10.45 -8.64
CA ALA A 96 -1.24 11.59 -7.77
C ALA A 96 0.23 12.00 -7.68
N SER A 97 1.16 11.09 -8.00
CA SER A 97 2.59 11.33 -7.82
C SER A 97 3.22 12.35 -8.79
N PRO A 98 2.76 12.53 -10.05
CA PRO A 98 3.33 13.57 -10.90
C PRO A 98 3.12 14.94 -10.27
N GLY A 99 4.15 15.76 -10.24
CA GLY A 99 4.09 17.08 -9.61
C GLY A 99 4.51 17.11 -8.15
N LEU A 100 4.75 15.97 -7.53
CA LEU A 100 5.41 15.92 -6.24
C LEU A 100 6.91 15.96 -6.47
N LYS A 101 7.56 16.92 -5.82
CA LYS A 101 9.02 16.98 -5.89
C LYS A 101 9.58 15.84 -5.05
N VAL A 102 10.12 14.85 -5.73
CA VAL A 102 10.91 13.83 -5.09
C VAL A 102 12.33 14.39 -4.99
N THR A 103 12.78 14.64 -3.78
CA THR A 103 14.20 14.91 -3.59
C THR A 103 14.90 13.58 -3.84
N THR A 104 15.49 13.47 -5.02
CA THR A 104 16.40 12.39 -5.28
C THR A 104 17.64 12.60 -4.44
N SER A 105 17.76 11.81 -3.46
CA SER A 105 19.05 11.70 -2.80
C SER A 105 19.96 10.83 -3.66
#